data_63cbc466bcd3f32a2575761c58cc2af7
#
_entry.id   63cbc466bcd3f32a2575761c58cc2af7
#
_cell.length_a   1.000
_cell.length_b   1.000
_cell.length_c   1.000
_cell.angle_alpha   90.00
_cell.angle_beta   90.00
_cell.angle_gamma   90.00
#
_symmetry.space_group_name_H-M   'P 1'
#
loop_
_entity.id
_entity.type
_entity.pdbx_description
1 polymer ?
#
loop_
_entity_poly.entity_id
_entity_poly.type
_entity_poly.pdbx_seq_one_letter_code
_entity_poly.pdbx_strand_id
1 'polypeptide(L)'
;MIDKSKYICSAPFNYTEVFDDRQYLCCPSWLPVDVWDGKSIQSSFNSDKSKEVRESILDGSYKYCDEKQCPYLSGLKNNKLSAKFVKKDSNSLHHFGTHRKIKTVNFCFDRSCNFQCPSCRSELINYYGKDREQVEIKLKEIKNEISSTVKRLYLTGTADPFYSKSFREFLETLDSTKFKKLESIHLHTNGSLWNEKMWNRLKAIHPYVNSCEISIDAGTKETYETKTRIGGKWDVLLENLKYITTIDTIQFFSFSFVVQDSNFREMKQFYDMITNYMKGSKSKYDVFYNAITNWGTYSEEEYNEKNVTNPNHKYHKEFLEVLETMKDLPYFTNNFNHLYKKTISLI
;
A
#
# COMPACT_ATOMS: atom_id res chain seq x y z
N MET A 1 18.16 -14.60 15.61
CA MET A 1 16.76 -14.77 15.21
C MET A 1 15.87 -14.48 16.41
N ILE A 2 14.91 -13.58 16.28
CA ILE A 2 13.95 -13.27 17.36
C ILE A 2 12.85 -14.32 17.35
N ASP A 3 12.55 -14.91 18.50
CA ASP A 3 11.50 -15.93 18.65
C ASP A 3 10.11 -15.27 18.53
N LYS A 4 9.38 -15.57 17.44
CA LYS A 4 8.06 -15.00 17.15
C LYS A 4 7.02 -15.33 18.23
N SER A 5 7.13 -16.48 18.91
CA SER A 5 6.18 -16.91 19.95
C SER A 5 6.13 -15.98 21.17
N LYS A 6 7.17 -15.17 21.36
CA LYS A 6 7.28 -14.18 22.44
C LYS A 6 6.64 -12.83 22.11
N TYR A 7 6.04 -12.70 20.92
CA TYR A 7 5.47 -11.44 20.46
C TYR A 7 4.07 -11.63 19.89
N ILE A 8 3.28 -10.57 19.95
CA ILE A 8 1.94 -10.47 19.35
C ILE A 8 2.03 -9.46 18.21
N CYS A 9 1.72 -9.86 16.98
CA CYS A 9 1.54 -8.92 15.89
C CYS A 9 0.21 -8.18 16.05
N SER A 10 0.25 -6.87 16.25
CA SER A 10 -0.92 -6.04 16.53
C SER A 10 -1.82 -5.80 15.30
N ALA A 11 -1.35 -6.07 14.07
CA ALA A 11 -2.08 -5.77 12.85
C ALA A 11 -3.47 -6.44 12.83
N PRO A 12 -3.65 -7.76 12.97
CA PRO A 12 -4.96 -8.40 12.87
C PRO A 12 -5.97 -8.00 13.96
N PHE A 13 -5.52 -7.27 14.98
CA PHE A 13 -6.37 -6.79 16.07
C PHE A 13 -6.88 -5.35 15.88
N ASN A 14 -6.35 -4.62 14.90
CA ASN A 14 -6.62 -3.19 14.75
C ASN A 14 -6.89 -2.77 13.30
N TYR A 15 -6.45 -3.56 12.34
CA TYR A 15 -6.42 -3.24 10.91
C TYR A 15 -7.31 -4.17 10.10
N THR A 16 -7.93 -3.64 9.05
CA THR A 16 -8.64 -4.43 8.05
C THR A 16 -8.48 -3.83 6.65
N GLU A 17 -8.38 -4.70 5.64
CA GLU A 17 -8.54 -4.36 4.23
C GLU A 17 -9.92 -4.82 3.76
N VAL A 18 -10.68 -3.91 3.16
CA VAL A 18 -12.04 -4.15 2.71
C VAL A 18 -12.07 -4.10 1.20
N PHE A 19 -12.44 -5.23 0.59
CA PHE A 19 -12.69 -5.38 -0.85
C PHE A 19 -14.19 -5.43 -1.14
N ASP A 20 -14.59 -5.63 -2.37
CA ASP A 20 -16.00 -5.70 -2.78
C ASP A 20 -16.76 -6.81 -2.03
N ASP A 21 -16.21 -8.02 -2.05
CA ASP A 21 -16.80 -9.26 -1.54
C ASP A 21 -15.91 -10.00 -0.53
N ARG A 22 -14.80 -9.39 -0.12
CA ARG A 22 -13.80 -10.00 0.78
C ARG A 22 -13.31 -9.00 1.80
N GLN A 23 -12.83 -9.53 2.92
CA GLN A 23 -12.21 -8.74 3.97
C GLN A 23 -11.03 -9.48 4.60
N TYR A 24 -9.95 -8.77 4.85
CA TYR A 24 -8.73 -9.32 5.42
C TYR A 24 -8.30 -8.54 6.65
N LEU A 25 -7.69 -9.22 7.61
CA LEU A 25 -7.16 -8.61 8.85
C LEU A 25 -5.72 -8.09 8.70
N CYS A 26 -5.12 -8.29 7.55
CA CYS A 26 -3.79 -7.83 7.16
C CYS A 26 -3.72 -7.80 5.63
N CYS A 27 -2.58 -7.41 5.05
CA CYS A 27 -2.36 -7.54 3.61
C CYS A 27 -2.61 -9.00 3.17
N PRO A 28 -3.45 -9.25 2.16
CA PRO A 28 -3.79 -10.61 1.72
C PRO A 28 -2.59 -11.42 1.23
N SER A 29 -1.52 -10.78 0.75
CA SER A 29 -0.27 -11.47 0.43
C SER A 29 0.47 -12.00 1.66
N TRP A 30 0.20 -11.47 2.85
CA TRP A 30 0.88 -11.87 4.09
C TRP A 30 0.01 -12.72 4.99
N LEU A 31 -1.31 -12.52 4.93
CA LEU A 31 -2.33 -13.24 5.68
C LEU A 31 -3.52 -13.51 4.74
N PRO A 32 -3.43 -14.56 3.89
CA PRO A 32 -4.40 -14.83 2.83
C PRO A 32 -5.68 -15.50 3.35
N VAL A 33 -6.25 -14.98 4.44
CA VAL A 33 -7.49 -15.50 5.05
C VAL A 33 -8.58 -14.47 4.89
N ASP A 34 -9.55 -14.78 4.03
CA ASP A 34 -10.77 -14.03 3.92
C ASP A 34 -11.65 -14.26 5.16
N VAL A 35 -12.06 -13.17 5.80
CA VAL A 35 -12.88 -13.19 7.01
C VAL A 35 -14.28 -12.63 6.79
N TRP A 36 -14.64 -12.29 5.55
CA TRP A 36 -15.95 -11.75 5.21
C TRP A 36 -17.07 -12.73 5.58
N ASP A 37 -18.07 -12.27 6.35
CA ASP A 37 -19.18 -13.08 6.84
C ASP A 37 -20.51 -12.79 6.09
N GLY A 38 -20.46 -11.98 5.04
CA GLY A 38 -21.62 -11.61 4.23
C GLY A 38 -22.55 -10.58 4.89
N LYS A 39 -22.20 -10.01 6.04
CA LYS A 39 -23.08 -9.09 6.79
C LYS A 39 -22.56 -7.66 6.81
N SER A 40 -21.53 -7.38 7.59
CA SER A 40 -20.95 -6.04 7.68
C SER A 40 -19.45 -6.09 7.96
N ILE A 41 -18.76 -4.94 7.73
CA ILE A 41 -17.33 -4.80 7.97
C ILE A 41 -16.98 -5.09 9.44
N GLN A 42 -17.78 -4.55 10.39
CA GLN A 42 -17.53 -4.75 11.82
C GLN A 42 -17.86 -6.18 12.28
N SER A 43 -18.91 -6.80 11.70
CA SER A 43 -19.27 -8.19 11.96
C SER A 43 -18.15 -9.13 11.51
N SER A 44 -17.72 -9.00 10.26
CA SER A 44 -16.64 -9.77 9.66
C SER A 44 -15.33 -9.63 10.45
N PHE A 45 -15.02 -8.43 10.93
CA PHE A 45 -13.86 -8.18 11.79
C PHE A 45 -13.88 -8.96 13.10
N ASN A 46 -15.04 -9.42 13.54
CA ASN A 46 -15.24 -10.23 14.74
C ASN A 46 -15.84 -11.62 14.47
N SER A 47 -15.85 -12.07 13.22
CA SER A 47 -16.30 -13.40 12.83
C SER A 47 -15.49 -14.50 13.52
N ASP A 48 -15.98 -15.73 13.51
CA ASP A 48 -15.24 -16.86 14.09
C ASP A 48 -13.92 -17.07 13.36
N LYS A 49 -13.89 -16.86 12.06
CA LYS A 49 -12.64 -16.90 11.28
C LYS A 49 -11.63 -15.84 11.71
N SER A 50 -12.10 -14.64 12.02
CA SER A 50 -11.26 -13.56 12.58
C SER A 50 -10.70 -13.91 13.95
N LYS A 51 -11.48 -14.60 14.78
CA LYS A 51 -11.03 -15.09 16.10
C LYS A 51 -9.94 -16.16 15.95
N GLU A 52 -10.15 -17.17 15.08
CA GLU A 52 -9.17 -18.21 14.81
C GLU A 52 -7.81 -17.62 14.34
N VAL A 53 -7.85 -16.62 13.44
CA VAL A 53 -6.63 -15.94 13.01
C VAL A 53 -5.91 -15.28 14.18
N ARG A 54 -6.63 -14.55 15.04
CA ARG A 54 -6.04 -13.88 16.20
C ARG A 54 -5.52 -14.85 17.25
N GLU A 55 -6.23 -15.94 17.49
CA GLU A 55 -5.78 -17.01 18.40
C GLU A 55 -4.45 -17.60 17.94
N SER A 56 -4.25 -17.82 16.64
CA SER A 56 -2.97 -18.28 16.10
C SER A 56 -1.80 -17.32 16.32
N ILE A 57 -2.09 -16.05 16.52
CA ILE A 57 -1.07 -15.04 16.88
C ILE A 57 -0.84 -15.04 18.38
N LEU A 58 -1.91 -15.21 19.18
CA LEU A 58 -1.82 -15.26 20.62
C LEU A 58 -1.13 -16.54 21.13
N ASP A 59 -1.33 -17.67 20.46
CA ASP A 59 -0.62 -18.92 20.77
C ASP A 59 0.84 -18.93 20.28
N GLY A 60 1.18 -18.02 19.33
CA GLY A 60 2.53 -17.88 18.77
C GLY A 60 2.80 -18.76 17.54
N SER A 61 1.81 -19.52 17.06
CA SER A 61 1.96 -20.39 15.88
C SER A 61 2.04 -19.57 14.59
N TYR A 62 1.28 -18.47 14.48
CA TYR A 62 1.16 -17.66 13.26
C TYR A 62 0.76 -18.48 12.02
N LYS A 63 0.00 -19.56 12.23
CA LYS A 63 -0.27 -20.60 11.21
C LYS A 63 -0.94 -20.06 9.92
N TYR A 64 -1.62 -18.90 10.01
CA TYR A 64 -2.28 -18.27 8.88
C TYR A 64 -1.42 -17.23 8.17
N CYS A 65 -0.25 -16.90 8.72
CA CYS A 65 0.64 -15.90 8.15
C CYS A 65 1.67 -16.54 7.22
N ASP A 66 1.88 -15.94 6.05
CA ASP A 66 2.98 -16.32 5.17
C ASP A 66 4.30 -15.71 5.67
N GLU A 67 5.16 -16.55 6.25
CA GLU A 67 6.44 -16.10 6.79
C GLU A 67 7.44 -15.64 5.73
N LYS A 68 7.26 -16.04 4.47
CA LYS A 68 8.14 -15.65 3.37
C LYS A 68 7.73 -14.29 2.81
N GLN A 69 6.43 -14.05 2.69
CA GLN A 69 5.88 -12.82 2.13
C GLN A 69 5.78 -11.69 3.17
N CYS A 70 5.53 -12.03 4.45
CA CYS A 70 5.37 -11.01 5.48
C CYS A 70 6.71 -10.36 5.86
N PRO A 71 6.92 -9.06 5.57
CA PRO A 71 8.18 -8.37 5.86
C PRO A 71 8.45 -8.27 7.36
N TYR A 72 7.40 -8.26 8.19
CA TYR A 72 7.53 -8.20 9.64
C TYR A 72 8.03 -9.51 10.24
N LEU A 73 7.46 -10.65 9.82
CA LEU A 73 7.94 -11.98 10.26
C LEU A 73 9.33 -12.28 9.71
N SER A 74 9.58 -11.95 8.45
CA SER A 74 10.91 -12.01 7.86
C SER A 74 11.92 -11.13 8.61
N GLY A 75 11.48 -9.94 9.07
CA GLY A 75 12.28 -9.05 9.92
C GLY A 75 12.73 -9.72 11.22
N LEU A 76 11.87 -10.48 11.89
CA LEU A 76 12.24 -11.21 13.11
C LEU A 76 13.36 -12.23 12.87
N LYS A 77 13.33 -12.92 11.72
CA LYS A 77 14.42 -13.83 11.32
C LYS A 77 15.76 -13.11 11.17
N ASN A 78 15.72 -11.82 10.85
CA ASN A 78 16.90 -10.96 10.67
C ASN A 78 17.19 -10.07 11.90
N ASN A 79 16.68 -10.42 13.07
CA ASN A 79 16.80 -9.67 14.33
C ASN A 79 16.26 -8.22 14.27
N LYS A 80 15.31 -7.95 13.35
CA LYS A 80 14.65 -6.64 13.22
C LYS A 80 13.24 -6.73 13.82
N LEU A 81 13.03 -6.04 14.93
CA LEU A 81 11.72 -5.98 15.59
C LEU A 81 10.94 -4.76 15.08
N SER A 82 9.83 -5.00 14.39
CA SER A 82 8.92 -3.93 13.95
C SER A 82 8.07 -3.43 15.11
N ALA A 83 7.68 -2.15 15.09
CA ALA A 83 6.69 -1.56 16.00
C ALA A 83 5.29 -2.22 15.93
N LYS A 84 5.04 -3.07 14.94
CA LYS A 84 3.82 -3.90 14.87
C LYS A 84 3.80 -5.01 15.93
N PHE A 85 4.96 -5.38 16.46
CA PHE A 85 5.06 -6.44 17.47
C PHE A 85 5.04 -5.87 18.88
N VAL A 86 4.20 -6.45 19.72
CA VAL A 86 4.14 -6.20 21.16
C VAL A 86 4.67 -7.42 21.89
N LYS A 87 5.51 -7.23 22.91
CA LYS A 87 6.00 -8.34 23.72
C LYS A 87 4.83 -9.05 24.42
N LYS A 88 4.83 -10.37 24.35
CA LYS A 88 3.78 -11.20 24.95
C LYS A 88 3.98 -11.31 26.45
N ASP A 89 3.03 -10.80 27.20
CA ASP A 89 2.92 -10.91 28.66
C ASP A 89 1.43 -10.93 29.07
N SER A 90 1.13 -11.07 30.36
CA SER A 90 -0.25 -11.13 30.85
C SER A 90 -1.06 -9.86 30.49
N ASN A 91 -0.44 -8.69 30.53
CA ASN A 91 -1.10 -7.42 30.24
C ASN A 91 -1.44 -7.33 28.73
N SER A 92 -0.49 -7.69 27.86
CA SER A 92 -0.71 -7.69 26.43
C SER A 92 -1.75 -8.72 26.00
N LEU A 93 -1.75 -9.92 26.60
CA LEU A 93 -2.78 -10.95 26.35
C LEU A 93 -4.17 -10.46 26.75
N HIS A 94 -4.30 -9.82 27.93
CA HIS A 94 -5.56 -9.20 28.34
C HIS A 94 -5.98 -8.07 27.39
N HIS A 95 -5.05 -7.22 26.98
CA HIS A 95 -5.30 -6.12 26.05
C HIS A 95 -5.77 -6.61 24.67
N PHE A 96 -5.23 -7.70 24.15
CA PHE A 96 -5.57 -8.28 22.85
C PHE A 96 -6.72 -9.32 22.91
N GLY A 97 -7.65 -9.20 23.85
CA GLY A 97 -8.85 -10.05 23.93
C GLY A 97 -9.67 -10.14 22.65
N THR A 98 -10.62 -11.03 22.61
CA THR A 98 -11.25 -11.56 21.39
C THR A 98 -12.13 -10.59 20.60
N HIS A 99 -12.91 -9.73 21.27
CA HIS A 99 -13.81 -8.78 20.59
C HIS A 99 -13.13 -7.44 20.36
N ARG A 100 -13.03 -7.03 19.11
CA ARG A 100 -12.22 -5.86 18.74
C ARG A 100 -13.02 -4.83 17.94
N LYS A 101 -12.57 -3.57 18.04
CA LYS A 101 -13.04 -2.47 17.19
C LYS A 101 -11.98 -2.11 16.17
N ILE A 102 -12.43 -1.86 14.95
CA ILE A 102 -11.56 -1.45 13.84
C ILE A 102 -10.97 -0.07 14.15
N LYS A 103 -9.64 0.03 14.07
CA LYS A 103 -8.90 1.29 14.25
C LYS A 103 -8.27 1.79 12.94
N THR A 104 -8.02 0.88 12.01
CA THR A 104 -7.41 1.21 10.72
C THR A 104 -8.14 0.46 9.62
N VAL A 105 -8.55 1.16 8.58
CA VAL A 105 -9.22 0.58 7.40
C VAL A 105 -8.47 0.96 6.15
N ASN A 106 -8.19 -0.02 5.30
CA ASN A 106 -7.75 0.18 3.92
C ASN A 106 -8.92 -0.04 2.97
N PHE A 107 -9.21 0.96 2.14
CA PHE A 107 -10.30 0.95 1.17
C PHE A 107 -9.83 0.32 -0.13
N CYS A 108 -10.22 -0.92 -0.38
CA CYS A 108 -9.91 -1.67 -1.60
C CYS A 108 -11.16 -2.07 -2.40
N PHE A 109 -12.33 -1.53 -2.06
CA PHE A 109 -13.63 -1.91 -2.61
C PHE A 109 -14.12 -1.02 -3.77
N ASP A 110 -13.34 -0.05 -4.22
CA ASP A 110 -13.51 0.62 -5.51
C ASP A 110 -12.24 0.38 -6.32
N ARG A 111 -12.39 0.00 -7.59
CA ARG A 111 -11.27 -0.26 -8.49
C ARG A 111 -11.12 0.80 -9.57
N SER A 112 -11.90 1.88 -9.50
CA SER A 112 -11.87 2.96 -10.49
C SER A 112 -10.53 3.65 -10.53
N CYS A 113 -9.95 3.73 -11.72
CA CYS A 113 -8.68 4.41 -11.97
C CYS A 113 -8.65 4.93 -13.41
N ASN A 114 -8.03 6.08 -13.62
CA ASN A 114 -7.87 6.67 -14.94
C ASN A 114 -6.71 6.07 -15.75
N PHE A 115 -6.00 5.07 -15.20
CA PHE A 115 -4.91 4.36 -15.88
C PHE A 115 -5.24 2.88 -16.08
N GLN A 116 -4.61 2.32 -17.11
CA GLN A 116 -4.61 0.90 -17.44
C GLN A 116 -3.18 0.35 -17.36
N CYS A 117 -2.59 0.41 -16.16
CA CYS A 117 -1.24 -0.10 -15.92
C CYS A 117 -1.20 -1.62 -16.11
N PRO A 118 -0.36 -2.18 -17.02
CA PRO A 118 -0.38 -3.62 -17.33
C PRO A 118 -0.10 -4.51 -16.11
N SER A 119 0.72 -4.04 -15.16
CA SER A 119 1.02 -4.77 -13.92
C SER A 119 -0.13 -4.78 -12.91
N CYS A 120 -1.19 -3.98 -13.12
CA CYS A 120 -2.29 -3.80 -12.18
C CYS A 120 -3.63 -4.30 -12.73
N ARG A 121 -3.90 -4.07 -14.02
CA ARG A 121 -5.19 -4.36 -14.66
C ARG A 121 -5.08 -4.52 -16.15
N SER A 122 -5.96 -5.35 -16.72
CA SER A 122 -6.03 -5.60 -18.17
C SER A 122 -6.91 -4.60 -18.92
N GLU A 123 -7.76 -3.83 -18.20
CA GLU A 123 -8.71 -2.89 -18.79
C GLU A 123 -8.86 -1.62 -17.92
N LEU A 124 -9.40 -0.56 -18.52
CA LEU A 124 -9.76 0.65 -17.79
C LEU A 124 -11.00 0.36 -16.93
N ILE A 125 -10.87 0.53 -15.62
CA ILE A 125 -11.96 0.27 -14.68
C ILE A 125 -12.54 1.59 -14.17
N ASN A 126 -13.84 1.74 -14.32
CA ASN A 126 -14.61 2.85 -13.77
C ASN A 126 -15.95 2.34 -13.24
N TYR A 127 -16.15 2.40 -11.95
CA TYR A 127 -17.38 1.94 -11.31
C TYR A 127 -18.54 2.93 -11.53
N TYR A 128 -19.64 2.43 -12.06
CA TYR A 128 -20.89 3.15 -12.28
C TYR A 128 -22.10 2.22 -12.02
N GLY A 129 -23.31 2.77 -11.94
CA GLY A 129 -24.53 1.98 -11.70
C GLY A 129 -24.39 1.11 -10.44
N LYS A 130 -24.66 -0.19 -10.58
CA LYS A 130 -24.66 -1.15 -9.47
C LYS A 130 -23.31 -1.26 -8.75
N ASP A 131 -22.19 -1.24 -9.48
CA ASP A 131 -20.87 -1.34 -8.84
C ASP A 131 -20.64 -0.14 -7.93
N ARG A 132 -20.99 1.06 -8.39
CA ARG A 132 -20.91 2.26 -7.58
C ARG A 132 -21.86 2.20 -6.38
N GLU A 133 -23.07 1.69 -6.53
CA GLU A 133 -24.02 1.50 -5.42
C GLU A 133 -23.42 0.61 -4.32
N GLN A 134 -22.71 -0.46 -4.67
CA GLN A 134 -22.03 -1.31 -3.69
C GLN A 134 -20.91 -0.55 -2.94
N VAL A 135 -20.14 0.28 -3.64
CA VAL A 135 -19.14 1.16 -3.00
C VAL A 135 -19.81 2.11 -2.00
N GLU A 136 -20.93 2.74 -2.37
CA GLU A 136 -21.66 3.67 -1.49
C GLU A 136 -22.23 2.96 -0.24
N ILE A 137 -22.68 1.70 -0.37
CA ILE A 137 -23.10 0.88 0.78
C ILE A 137 -21.94 0.71 1.77
N LYS A 138 -20.75 0.30 1.30
CA LYS A 138 -19.58 0.13 2.17
C LYS A 138 -19.12 1.46 2.78
N LEU A 139 -19.14 2.55 2.05
CA LEU A 139 -18.86 3.88 2.60
C LEU A 139 -19.85 4.29 3.69
N LYS A 140 -21.15 3.93 3.53
CA LYS A 140 -22.19 4.15 4.54
C LYS A 140 -21.94 3.32 5.79
N GLU A 141 -21.54 2.05 5.66
CA GLU A 141 -21.14 1.21 6.80
C GLU A 141 -19.97 1.86 7.55
N ILE A 142 -18.93 2.30 6.84
CA ILE A 142 -17.78 2.97 7.45
C ILE A 142 -18.21 4.23 8.22
N LYS A 143 -19.07 5.06 7.62
CA LYS A 143 -19.59 6.29 8.27
C LYS A 143 -20.45 6.00 9.51
N ASN A 144 -21.18 4.91 9.52
CA ASN A 144 -22.16 4.63 10.57
C ASN A 144 -21.63 3.71 11.68
N GLU A 145 -20.86 2.66 11.33
CA GLU A 145 -20.47 1.61 12.27
C GLU A 145 -19.09 1.82 12.87
N ILE A 146 -18.14 2.34 12.10
CA ILE A 146 -16.74 2.39 12.51
C ILE A 146 -16.15 3.79 12.63
N SER A 147 -16.81 4.83 12.15
CA SER A 147 -16.31 6.22 12.21
C SER A 147 -15.90 6.65 13.62
N SER A 148 -16.65 6.24 14.66
CA SER A 148 -16.36 6.59 16.06
C SER A 148 -15.13 5.90 16.64
N THR A 149 -14.58 4.88 15.97
CA THR A 149 -13.45 4.08 16.48
C THR A 149 -12.23 4.13 15.59
N VAL A 150 -12.41 4.44 14.30
CA VAL A 150 -11.31 4.48 13.33
C VAL A 150 -10.39 5.65 13.62
N LYS A 151 -9.09 5.37 13.53
CA LYS A 151 -7.99 6.32 13.72
C LYS A 151 -7.25 6.61 12.44
N ARG A 152 -7.22 5.64 11.52
CA ARG A 152 -6.46 5.75 10.27
C ARG A 152 -7.26 5.21 9.11
N LEU A 153 -7.26 5.96 8.02
CA LEU A 153 -7.83 5.56 6.74
C LEU A 153 -6.70 5.47 5.71
N TYR A 154 -6.68 4.39 4.94
CA TYR A 154 -5.82 4.22 3.78
C TYR A 154 -6.71 4.20 2.53
N LEU A 155 -6.44 5.09 1.60
CA LEU A 155 -7.06 5.15 0.29
C LEU A 155 -5.92 5.16 -0.75
N THR A 156 -5.64 4.16 -1.42
CA THR A 156 -6.10 2.83 -1.59
C THR A 156 -5.07 1.89 -2.17
N GLY A 157 -5.37 0.59 -2.13
CA GLY A 157 -4.58 -0.43 -2.84
C GLY A 157 -5.07 -0.76 -4.26
N THR A 158 -6.27 -0.36 -4.68
CA THR A 158 -6.91 -0.88 -5.91
C THR A 158 -7.43 0.17 -6.89
N ALA A 159 -7.59 1.42 -6.45
CA ALA A 159 -8.13 2.53 -7.23
C ALA A 159 -7.16 3.72 -7.30
N ASP A 160 -7.62 4.83 -7.86
CA ASP A 160 -7.03 6.13 -7.60
C ASP A 160 -8.04 7.00 -6.83
N PRO A 161 -7.71 7.52 -5.63
CA PRO A 161 -8.65 8.24 -4.78
C PRO A 161 -9.13 9.56 -5.37
N PHE A 162 -8.38 10.15 -6.29
CA PHE A 162 -8.78 11.36 -7.00
C PHE A 162 -9.63 11.09 -8.25
N TYR A 163 -9.53 9.87 -8.81
CA TYR A 163 -10.35 9.46 -9.94
C TYR A 163 -11.67 8.83 -9.50
N SER A 164 -11.66 7.91 -8.55
CA SER A 164 -12.87 7.31 -8.00
C SER A 164 -13.84 8.41 -7.54
N LYS A 165 -15.03 8.43 -8.13
CA LYS A 165 -16.05 9.43 -7.79
C LYS A 165 -16.50 9.25 -6.34
N SER A 166 -16.74 8.02 -5.92
CA SER A 166 -17.19 7.70 -4.56
C SER A 166 -16.16 8.03 -3.50
N PHE A 167 -14.88 7.67 -3.73
CA PHE A 167 -13.81 8.01 -2.78
C PHE A 167 -13.57 9.51 -2.72
N ARG A 168 -13.60 10.20 -3.85
CA ARG A 168 -13.46 11.65 -3.89
C ARG A 168 -14.58 12.35 -3.13
N GLU A 169 -15.85 11.98 -3.39
CA GLU A 169 -17.00 12.54 -2.67
C GLU A 169 -16.94 12.24 -1.16
N PHE A 170 -16.47 11.05 -0.77
CA PHE A 170 -16.23 10.72 0.63
C PHE A 170 -15.20 11.65 1.26
N LEU A 171 -14.07 11.90 0.58
CA LEU A 171 -13.00 12.77 1.06
C LEU A 171 -13.42 14.25 1.11
N GLU A 172 -14.16 14.72 0.10
CA GLU A 172 -14.71 16.09 0.04
C GLU A 172 -15.68 16.37 1.19
N THR A 173 -16.46 15.35 1.58
CA THR A 173 -17.52 15.48 2.58
C THR A 173 -17.22 14.81 3.91
N LEU A 174 -15.94 14.57 4.21
CA LEU A 174 -15.56 13.94 5.46
C LEU A 174 -15.98 14.80 6.65
N ASP A 175 -16.82 14.20 7.51
CA ASP A 175 -17.39 14.86 8.69
C ASP A 175 -16.56 14.55 9.94
N SER A 176 -15.73 15.48 10.37
CA SER A 176 -14.87 15.33 11.54
C SER A 176 -15.68 15.12 12.85
N THR A 177 -16.95 15.53 12.89
CA THR A 177 -17.81 15.32 14.08
C THR A 177 -18.19 13.85 14.24
N LYS A 178 -18.21 13.07 13.15
CA LYS A 178 -18.41 11.63 13.16
C LYS A 178 -17.09 10.88 13.36
N PHE A 179 -16.04 11.32 12.67
CA PHE A 179 -14.71 10.72 12.74
C PHE A 179 -13.85 11.30 13.88
N LYS A 180 -14.43 11.38 15.09
CA LYS A 180 -13.82 12.03 16.27
C LYS A 180 -12.44 11.51 16.69
N LYS A 181 -12.08 10.29 16.29
CA LYS A 181 -10.80 9.64 16.62
C LYS A 181 -9.85 9.57 15.43
N LEU A 182 -10.22 10.15 14.29
CA LEU A 182 -9.38 10.12 13.10
C LEU A 182 -8.10 10.94 13.34
N GLU A 183 -6.97 10.26 13.22
CA GLU A 183 -5.63 10.81 13.41
C GLU A 183 -4.92 11.02 12.08
N SER A 184 -5.17 10.13 11.10
CA SER A 184 -4.48 10.20 9.82
C SER A 184 -5.25 9.59 8.66
N ILE A 185 -5.00 10.16 7.48
CA ILE A 185 -5.39 9.60 6.17
C ILE A 185 -4.10 9.42 5.37
N HIS A 186 -3.92 8.23 4.82
CA HIS A 186 -2.88 7.93 3.85
C HIS A 186 -3.51 7.85 2.46
N LEU A 187 -2.96 8.59 1.50
CA LEU A 187 -3.40 8.56 0.10
C LEU A 187 -2.38 7.79 -0.73
N HIS A 188 -2.85 6.82 -1.52
CA HIS A 188 -2.06 6.13 -2.52
C HIS A 188 -2.63 6.48 -3.90
N THR A 189 -1.86 7.13 -4.75
CA THR A 189 -2.33 7.71 -6.03
C THR A 189 -1.27 7.60 -7.12
N ASN A 190 -1.70 7.71 -8.37
CA ASN A 190 -0.80 7.88 -9.52
C ASN A 190 -0.35 9.35 -9.73
N GLY A 191 -0.85 10.28 -8.93
CA GLY A 191 -0.48 11.71 -8.95
C GLY A 191 -1.04 12.53 -10.12
N SER A 192 -1.60 11.90 -11.15
CA SER A 192 -2.00 12.59 -12.39
C SER A 192 -3.13 13.59 -12.22
N LEU A 193 -4.00 13.37 -11.23
CA LEU A 193 -5.14 14.24 -10.93
C LEU A 193 -4.91 15.13 -9.71
N TRP A 194 -3.78 15.01 -9.05
CA TRP A 194 -3.47 15.79 -7.86
C TRP A 194 -2.85 17.15 -8.20
N ASN A 195 -3.64 18.07 -8.68
CA ASN A 195 -3.28 19.46 -8.86
C ASN A 195 -3.88 20.35 -7.74
N GLU A 196 -3.52 21.61 -7.74
CA GLU A 196 -3.99 22.59 -6.75
C GLU A 196 -5.52 22.68 -6.68
N LYS A 197 -6.19 22.68 -7.83
CA LYS A 197 -7.66 22.71 -7.90
C LYS A 197 -8.27 21.50 -7.21
N MET A 198 -7.75 20.30 -7.48
CA MET A 198 -8.22 19.07 -6.85
C MET A 198 -7.95 19.10 -5.34
N TRP A 199 -6.73 19.48 -4.93
CA TRP A 199 -6.40 19.55 -3.51
C TRP A 199 -7.29 20.53 -2.77
N ASN A 200 -7.55 21.70 -3.35
CA ASN A 200 -8.46 22.70 -2.77
C ASN A 200 -9.92 22.23 -2.62
N ARG A 201 -10.38 21.25 -3.41
CA ARG A 201 -11.69 20.61 -3.20
C ARG A 201 -11.72 19.72 -1.96
N LEU A 202 -10.57 19.16 -1.59
CA LEU A 202 -10.44 18.19 -0.50
C LEU A 202 -10.09 18.82 0.86
N LYS A 203 -10.45 20.08 1.10
CA LYS A 203 -10.09 20.83 2.32
C LYS A 203 -10.48 20.10 3.62
N ALA A 204 -11.57 19.31 3.59
CA ALA A 204 -12.04 18.57 4.76
C ALA A 204 -11.01 17.57 5.30
N ILE A 205 -10.12 17.08 4.45
CA ILE A 205 -9.12 16.08 4.84
C ILE A 205 -7.72 16.66 5.08
N HIS A 206 -7.44 17.90 4.71
CA HIS A 206 -6.09 18.48 4.85
C HIS A 206 -5.47 18.28 6.24
N PRO A 207 -6.22 18.44 7.37
CA PRO A 207 -5.66 18.23 8.70
C PRO A 207 -5.25 16.80 9.00
N TYR A 208 -5.73 15.84 8.21
CA TYR A 208 -5.53 14.40 8.46
C TYR A 208 -4.55 13.75 7.49
N VAL A 209 -4.33 14.33 6.30
CA VAL A 209 -3.39 13.76 5.31
C VAL A 209 -1.96 14.10 5.73
N ASN A 210 -1.33 13.15 6.39
CA ASN A 210 0.05 13.29 6.86
C ASN A 210 1.05 12.42 6.10
N SER A 211 0.58 11.49 5.27
CA SER A 211 1.43 10.68 4.41
C SER A 211 0.73 10.32 3.11
N CYS A 212 1.51 10.13 2.06
CA CYS A 212 1.00 9.62 0.79
C CYS A 212 2.05 8.77 0.06
N GLU A 213 1.56 7.91 -0.82
CA GLU A 213 2.36 7.19 -1.79
C GLU A 213 1.98 7.64 -3.21
N ILE A 214 2.96 7.99 -4.02
CA ILE A 214 2.78 8.39 -5.42
C ILE A 214 3.49 7.36 -6.29
N SER A 215 2.71 6.61 -7.06
CA SER A 215 3.22 5.54 -7.89
C SER A 215 3.51 6.02 -9.31
N ILE A 216 4.78 5.91 -9.77
CA ILE A 216 5.23 6.48 -11.04
C ILE A 216 5.77 5.41 -11.99
N ASP A 217 6.61 4.48 -11.54
CA ASP A 217 7.13 3.32 -12.28
C ASP A 217 7.94 3.66 -13.54
N ALA A 218 8.47 4.87 -13.67
CA ALA A 218 9.26 5.28 -14.82
C ALA A 218 10.22 6.42 -14.46
N GLY A 219 11.35 6.47 -15.15
CA GLY A 219 12.27 7.61 -15.16
C GLY A 219 12.18 8.45 -16.42
N THR A 220 11.45 7.97 -17.46
CA THR A 220 11.29 8.65 -18.75
C THR A 220 9.83 8.75 -19.18
N LYS A 221 9.55 9.72 -20.03
CA LYS A 221 8.22 9.91 -20.65
C LYS A 221 7.79 8.69 -21.46
N GLU A 222 8.70 8.12 -22.23
CA GLU A 222 8.39 6.97 -23.08
C GLU A 222 7.95 5.79 -22.26
N THR A 223 8.72 5.40 -21.25
CA THR A 223 8.38 4.27 -20.36
C THR A 223 7.09 4.53 -19.59
N TYR A 224 6.91 5.76 -19.08
CA TYR A 224 5.70 6.13 -18.36
C TYR A 224 4.44 5.97 -19.22
N GLU A 225 4.40 6.63 -20.39
CA GLU A 225 3.19 6.71 -21.21
C GLU A 225 2.91 5.42 -21.99
N THR A 226 3.96 4.63 -22.35
CA THR A 226 3.81 3.50 -23.28
C THR A 226 4.04 2.13 -22.68
N LYS A 227 4.63 2.01 -21.48
CA LYS A 227 5.00 0.73 -20.87
C LYS A 227 4.34 0.50 -19.51
N THR A 228 4.39 1.48 -18.60
CA THR A 228 4.05 1.26 -17.21
C THR A 228 2.75 1.93 -16.77
N ARG A 229 2.49 3.16 -17.19
CA ARG A 229 1.35 3.98 -16.75
C ARG A 229 0.43 4.36 -17.91
N ILE A 230 -0.05 3.34 -18.63
CA ILE A 230 -0.90 3.54 -19.83
C ILE A 230 -2.12 4.40 -19.48
N GLY A 231 -2.31 5.47 -20.27
CA GLY A 231 -3.31 6.51 -20.01
C GLY A 231 -2.77 7.73 -19.28
N GLY A 232 -1.58 7.63 -18.68
CA GLY A 232 -0.89 8.76 -18.07
C GLY A 232 -0.32 9.75 -19.08
N LYS A 233 -0.08 10.97 -18.59
CA LYS A 233 0.62 12.04 -19.33
C LYS A 233 1.78 12.53 -18.47
N TRP A 234 2.99 12.28 -18.95
CA TRP A 234 4.22 12.59 -18.23
C TRP A 234 4.32 14.06 -17.82
N ASP A 235 4.06 14.96 -18.76
CA ASP A 235 4.18 16.39 -18.51
C ASP A 235 3.16 16.87 -17.46
N VAL A 236 1.96 16.27 -17.42
CA VAL A 236 0.95 16.55 -16.39
C VAL A 236 1.41 16.04 -15.03
N LEU A 237 2.00 14.84 -14.96
CA LEU A 237 2.56 14.31 -13.73
C LEU A 237 3.66 15.24 -13.18
N LEU A 238 4.61 15.64 -14.04
CA LEU A 238 5.71 16.50 -13.64
C LEU A 238 5.23 17.86 -13.10
N GLU A 239 4.21 18.44 -13.73
CA GLU A 239 3.60 19.70 -13.26
C GLU A 239 2.91 19.51 -11.90
N ASN A 240 2.17 18.40 -11.74
CA ASN A 240 1.55 18.08 -10.46
C ASN A 240 2.60 17.83 -9.36
N LEU A 241 3.70 17.15 -9.65
CA LEU A 241 4.78 16.92 -8.69
C LEU A 241 5.39 18.24 -8.18
N LYS A 242 5.55 19.25 -9.04
CA LYS A 242 5.99 20.59 -8.59
C LYS A 242 5.08 21.14 -7.53
N TYR A 243 3.77 20.99 -7.69
CA TYR A 243 2.79 21.46 -6.71
C TYR A 243 2.77 20.58 -5.46
N ILE A 244 2.65 19.23 -5.63
CA ILE A 244 2.51 18.27 -4.53
C ILE A 244 3.64 18.41 -3.51
N THR A 245 4.88 18.55 -3.99
CA THR A 245 6.08 18.65 -3.13
C THR A 245 6.16 19.94 -2.33
N THR A 246 5.28 20.90 -2.61
CA THR A 246 5.16 22.15 -1.81
C THR A 246 4.12 22.08 -0.69
N ILE A 247 3.37 20.97 -0.58
CA ILE A 247 2.30 20.83 0.42
C ILE A 247 2.91 20.51 1.80
N ASP A 248 3.16 21.53 2.58
CA ASP A 248 3.85 21.45 3.88
C ASP A 248 3.08 20.67 4.97
N THR A 249 1.78 20.43 4.80
CA THR A 249 0.97 19.65 5.75
C THR A 249 1.23 18.15 5.67
N ILE A 250 1.77 17.67 4.57
CA ILE A 250 2.12 16.25 4.39
C ILE A 250 3.52 16.03 4.97
N GLN A 251 3.61 15.17 5.97
CA GLN A 251 4.86 14.93 6.70
C GLN A 251 5.78 13.95 5.99
N PHE A 252 5.19 13.01 5.20
CA PHE A 252 5.94 11.95 4.53
C PHE A 252 5.39 11.62 3.15
N PHE A 253 6.27 11.62 2.15
CA PHE A 253 6.01 11.13 0.81
C PHE A 253 6.76 9.82 0.55
N SER A 254 6.08 8.82 0.00
CA SER A 254 6.71 7.65 -0.61
C SER A 254 6.51 7.73 -2.12
N PHE A 255 7.59 7.70 -2.88
CA PHE A 255 7.52 7.65 -4.34
C PHE A 255 7.85 6.23 -4.78
N SER A 256 6.83 5.51 -5.27
CA SER A 256 6.98 4.09 -5.55
C SER A 256 7.22 3.79 -7.03
N PHE A 257 7.99 2.73 -7.23
CA PHE A 257 8.42 2.23 -8.53
C PHE A 257 8.35 0.70 -8.52
N VAL A 258 7.40 0.15 -9.26
CA VAL A 258 7.29 -1.29 -9.48
C VAL A 258 8.28 -1.72 -10.55
N VAL A 259 9.30 -2.44 -10.12
CA VAL A 259 10.43 -2.84 -10.97
C VAL A 259 10.04 -4.02 -11.86
N GLN A 260 10.27 -3.87 -13.16
CA GLN A 260 10.01 -4.88 -14.18
C GLN A 260 11.01 -4.75 -15.34
N ASP A 261 10.95 -5.69 -16.29
CA ASP A 261 11.87 -5.76 -17.44
C ASP A 261 11.95 -4.47 -18.26
N SER A 262 10.85 -3.74 -18.36
CA SER A 262 10.72 -2.53 -19.20
C SER A 262 11.25 -1.25 -18.54
N ASN A 263 11.51 -1.25 -17.23
CA ASN A 263 11.84 -0.01 -16.52
C ASN A 263 13.04 -0.08 -15.54
N PHE A 264 13.55 -1.26 -15.20
CA PHE A 264 14.58 -1.37 -14.17
C PHE A 264 15.86 -0.56 -14.46
N ARG A 265 16.18 -0.32 -15.74
CA ARG A 265 17.33 0.51 -16.14
C ARG A 265 17.13 1.99 -15.81
N GLU A 266 15.87 2.41 -15.60
CA GLU A 266 15.53 3.80 -15.28
C GLU A 266 15.48 4.06 -13.76
N MET A 267 15.76 3.08 -12.92
CA MET A 267 15.67 3.21 -11.46
C MET A 267 16.51 4.40 -10.95
N LYS A 268 17.76 4.52 -11.40
CA LYS A 268 18.62 5.64 -11.00
C LYS A 268 18.08 6.99 -11.49
N GLN A 269 17.61 7.06 -12.73
CA GLN A 269 17.03 8.27 -13.30
C GLN A 269 15.76 8.71 -12.54
N PHE A 270 14.90 7.75 -12.20
CA PHE A 270 13.74 8.01 -11.36
C PHE A 270 14.15 8.56 -9.97
N TYR A 271 15.13 7.92 -9.33
CA TYR A 271 15.67 8.38 -8.06
C TYR A 271 16.15 9.83 -8.14
N ASP A 272 16.95 10.16 -9.15
CA ASP A 272 17.51 11.51 -9.33
C ASP A 272 16.39 12.54 -9.58
N MET A 273 15.39 12.17 -10.38
CA MET A 273 14.22 13.01 -10.63
C MET A 273 13.49 13.34 -9.32
N ILE A 274 13.14 12.33 -8.52
CA ILE A 274 12.41 12.53 -7.26
C ILE A 274 13.22 13.33 -6.26
N THR A 275 14.50 13.01 -6.07
CA THR A 275 15.35 13.75 -5.15
C THR A 275 15.49 15.22 -5.55
N ASN A 276 15.48 15.52 -6.85
CA ASN A 276 15.47 16.90 -7.34
C ASN A 276 14.14 17.62 -7.03
N TYR A 277 12.98 16.96 -7.20
CA TYR A 277 11.68 17.54 -6.84
C TYR A 277 11.55 17.77 -5.34
N MET A 278 12.12 16.89 -4.52
CA MET A 278 12.07 17.00 -3.06
C MET A 278 13.10 17.98 -2.48
N LYS A 279 14.00 18.51 -3.31
CA LYS A 279 14.99 19.49 -2.87
C LYS A 279 14.32 20.76 -2.38
N GLY A 280 14.47 21.04 -1.09
CA GLY A 280 13.84 22.20 -0.42
C GLY A 280 12.45 21.92 0.14
N SER A 281 11.86 20.75 -0.08
CA SER A 281 10.65 20.32 0.63
C SER A 281 10.94 20.14 2.12
N LYS A 282 9.97 20.49 2.97
CA LYS A 282 10.05 20.26 4.43
C LYS A 282 9.64 18.83 4.81
N SER A 283 9.00 18.12 3.90
CA SER A 283 8.51 16.78 4.14
C SER A 283 9.67 15.77 4.09
N LYS A 284 9.57 14.74 4.91
CA LYS A 284 10.41 13.54 4.75
C LYS A 284 9.93 12.73 3.54
N TYR A 285 10.82 11.97 2.94
CA TYR A 285 10.44 11.10 1.82
C TYR A 285 11.31 9.85 1.72
N ASP A 286 10.83 8.88 0.96
CA ASP A 286 11.61 7.79 0.41
C ASP A 286 11.32 7.58 -1.08
N VAL A 287 12.23 6.90 -1.74
CA VAL A 287 12.08 6.41 -3.11
C VAL A 287 12.05 4.90 -3.02
N PHE A 288 10.86 4.33 -3.15
CA PHE A 288 10.59 2.94 -2.81
C PHE A 288 10.45 2.05 -4.06
N TYR A 289 11.26 1.02 -4.12
CA TYR A 289 11.29 0.07 -5.23
C TYR A 289 10.68 -1.27 -4.81
N ASN A 290 9.66 -1.69 -5.54
CA ASN A 290 8.97 -2.96 -5.33
C ASN A 290 9.26 -3.95 -6.46
N ALA A 291 9.42 -5.23 -6.14
CA ALA A 291 9.28 -6.28 -7.14
C ALA A 291 7.86 -6.29 -7.72
N ILE A 292 7.75 -6.54 -9.01
CA ILE A 292 6.45 -6.76 -9.64
C ILE A 292 5.71 -7.92 -8.96
N THR A 293 4.41 -7.76 -8.76
CA THR A 293 3.52 -8.80 -8.25
C THR A 293 2.48 -9.12 -9.32
N ASN A 294 2.22 -10.41 -9.55
CA ASN A 294 1.14 -10.81 -10.43
C ASN A 294 -0.21 -10.72 -9.70
N TRP A 295 -1.02 -9.76 -10.09
CA TRP A 295 -2.39 -9.57 -9.58
C TRP A 295 -3.43 -10.33 -10.41
N GLY A 296 -3.00 -11.33 -11.20
CA GLY A 296 -3.85 -12.07 -12.14
C GLY A 296 -4.00 -11.37 -13.49
N THR A 297 -3.13 -10.40 -13.79
CA THR A 297 -3.10 -9.66 -15.06
C THR A 297 -2.22 -10.33 -16.13
N TYR A 298 -1.35 -11.23 -15.71
CA TYR A 298 -0.41 -11.94 -16.56
C TYR A 298 -0.57 -13.45 -16.40
N SER A 299 -0.38 -14.21 -17.48
CA SER A 299 -0.06 -15.62 -17.37
C SER A 299 1.26 -15.81 -16.58
N GLU A 300 1.53 -17.03 -16.14
CA GLU A 300 2.78 -17.32 -15.42
C GLU A 300 4.01 -17.07 -16.29
N GLU A 301 3.93 -17.38 -17.59
CA GLU A 301 4.98 -17.15 -18.56
C GLU A 301 5.24 -15.65 -18.74
N GLU A 302 4.21 -14.85 -19.02
CA GLU A 302 4.32 -13.39 -19.14
C GLU A 302 4.85 -12.75 -17.85
N TYR A 303 4.40 -13.21 -16.68
CA TYR A 303 4.90 -12.70 -15.41
C TYR A 303 6.38 -12.99 -15.22
N ASN A 304 6.85 -14.17 -15.60
CA ASN A 304 8.28 -14.50 -15.53
C ASN A 304 9.11 -13.66 -16.48
N GLU A 305 8.58 -13.29 -17.66
CA GLU A 305 9.22 -12.34 -18.58
C GLU A 305 9.30 -10.91 -18.06
N LYS A 306 8.37 -10.50 -17.17
CA LYS A 306 8.37 -9.16 -16.57
C LYS A 306 9.22 -9.07 -15.31
N ASN A 307 9.41 -10.17 -14.60
CA ASN A 307 10.00 -10.20 -13.28
C ASN A 307 11.52 -10.34 -13.29
N VAL A 308 12.24 -9.22 -13.45
CA VAL A 308 13.72 -9.19 -13.42
C VAL A 308 14.32 -9.62 -12.08
N THR A 309 13.50 -9.69 -11.01
CA THR A 309 13.96 -10.17 -9.71
C THR A 309 14.06 -11.70 -9.65
N ASN A 310 13.47 -12.42 -10.64
CA ASN A 310 13.61 -13.85 -10.80
C ASN A 310 15.05 -14.17 -11.24
N PRO A 311 15.80 -15.04 -10.50
CA PRO A 311 17.17 -15.41 -10.86
C PRO A 311 17.34 -16.03 -12.26
N ASN A 312 16.26 -16.60 -12.80
CA ASN A 312 16.27 -17.20 -14.15
C ASN A 312 15.94 -16.20 -15.28
N HIS A 313 15.61 -14.96 -14.92
CA HIS A 313 15.30 -13.93 -15.91
C HIS A 313 16.57 -13.50 -16.67
N LYS A 314 16.48 -13.34 -18.00
CA LYS A 314 17.62 -13.01 -18.90
C LYS A 314 18.37 -11.73 -18.48
N TYR A 315 17.70 -10.76 -17.84
CA TYR A 315 18.28 -9.51 -17.36
C TYR A 315 18.55 -9.48 -15.85
N HIS A 316 18.42 -10.62 -15.14
CA HIS A 316 18.59 -10.62 -13.70
C HIS A 316 19.97 -10.13 -13.25
N LYS A 317 21.05 -10.55 -13.95
CA LYS A 317 22.40 -10.11 -13.66
C LYS A 317 22.56 -8.60 -13.82
N GLU A 318 22.07 -8.04 -14.94
CA GLU A 318 22.09 -6.59 -15.20
C GLU A 318 21.28 -5.82 -14.15
N PHE A 319 20.13 -6.35 -13.74
CA PHE A 319 19.35 -5.76 -12.65
C PHE A 319 20.12 -5.72 -11.33
N LEU A 320 20.86 -6.76 -10.98
CA LEU A 320 21.72 -6.76 -9.79
C LEU A 320 22.84 -5.71 -9.88
N GLU A 321 23.41 -5.50 -11.06
CA GLU A 321 24.39 -4.44 -11.30
C GLU A 321 23.78 -3.04 -11.07
N VAL A 322 22.54 -2.80 -11.55
CA VAL A 322 21.82 -1.56 -11.27
C VAL A 322 21.57 -1.38 -9.77
N LEU A 323 21.12 -2.42 -9.07
CA LEU A 323 20.90 -2.37 -7.63
C LEU A 323 22.18 -2.04 -6.85
N GLU A 324 23.30 -2.60 -7.25
CA GLU A 324 24.60 -2.36 -6.60
C GLU A 324 24.99 -0.88 -6.66
N THR A 325 24.67 -0.20 -7.77
CA THR A 325 24.94 1.26 -7.88
C THR A 325 24.06 2.12 -6.98
N MET A 326 22.95 1.57 -6.45
CA MET A 326 21.93 2.32 -5.72
C MET A 326 21.89 2.02 -4.21
N LYS A 327 22.49 0.93 -3.77
CA LYS A 327 22.34 0.40 -2.40
C LYS A 327 22.67 1.38 -1.27
N ASP A 328 23.61 2.28 -1.51
CA ASP A 328 24.11 3.25 -0.53
C ASP A 328 23.50 4.66 -0.73
N LEU A 329 22.56 4.83 -1.64
CA LEU A 329 21.90 6.11 -1.86
C LEU A 329 20.98 6.45 -0.67
N PRO A 330 20.98 7.70 -0.18
CA PRO A 330 20.04 8.14 0.85
C PRO A 330 18.61 8.05 0.32
N TYR A 331 17.62 7.81 1.22
CA TYR A 331 16.19 7.70 0.84
C TYR A 331 15.83 6.51 -0.07
N PHE A 332 16.81 5.72 -0.54
CA PHE A 332 16.55 4.51 -1.30
C PHE A 332 16.00 3.42 -0.38
N THR A 333 14.80 2.94 -0.67
CA THR A 333 14.16 1.84 0.04
C THR A 333 13.66 0.79 -0.95
N ASN A 334 13.60 -0.47 -0.54
CA ASN A 334 13.15 -1.53 -1.43
C ASN A 334 12.72 -2.80 -0.69
N ASN A 335 12.06 -3.71 -1.39
CA ASN A 335 11.71 -5.04 -0.89
C ASN A 335 12.63 -6.18 -1.40
N PHE A 336 13.80 -5.83 -1.95
CA PHE A 336 14.76 -6.78 -2.55
C PHE A 336 15.84 -7.27 -1.57
N ASN A 337 15.72 -7.04 -0.27
CA ASN A 337 16.76 -7.38 0.73
C ASN A 337 17.26 -8.82 0.65
N HIS A 338 16.45 -9.75 0.14
CA HIS A 338 16.84 -11.15 -0.07
C HIS A 338 17.84 -11.34 -1.23
N LEU A 339 17.92 -10.39 -2.17
CA LEU A 339 18.83 -10.44 -3.31
C LEU A 339 20.24 -9.99 -2.91
N TYR A 340 20.37 -8.97 -2.05
CA TYR A 340 21.69 -8.47 -1.58
C TYR A 340 22.50 -9.53 -0.81
N LYS A 341 21.83 -10.41 -0.06
CA LYS A 341 22.50 -11.48 0.70
C LYS A 341 23.13 -12.56 -0.18
N LYS A 342 22.66 -12.72 -1.41
CA LYS A 342 23.25 -13.68 -2.37
C LYS A 342 24.44 -13.09 -3.11
N THR A 343 24.48 -11.79 -3.33
CA THR A 343 25.55 -11.11 -4.07
C THR A 343 26.87 -11.10 -3.27
N ILE A 344 26.79 -11.00 -1.93
CA ILE A 344 27.97 -11.04 -1.04
C ILE A 344 28.61 -12.44 -0.97
N SER A 345 27.91 -13.50 -1.37
CA SER A 345 28.43 -14.88 -1.37
C SER A 345 29.00 -15.33 -2.72
N LEU A 346 29.07 -14.45 -3.72
CA LEU A 346 29.57 -14.72 -5.07
C LEU A 346 30.80 -13.87 -5.46
N ILE A 347 31.32 -13.08 -4.52
CA ILE A 347 32.63 -12.42 -4.57
C ILE A 347 33.49 -13.01 -3.46
#